data_8026661e0db830cb045ad43c329d96b4
#
_entry.id   8026661e0db830cb045ad43c329d96b4
#
_cell.length_a   1.000
_cell.length_b   1.000
_cell.length_c   1.000
_cell.angle_alpha   90.00
_cell.angle_beta   90.00
_cell.angle_gamma   90.00
#
_symmetry.space_group_name_H-M   'P 1'
#
loop_
_entity.id
_entity.type
_entity.pdbx_description
1 polymer ?
#
loop_
_entity_poly.entity_id
_entity_poly.type
_entity_poly.pdbx_seq_one_letter_code
_entity_poly.pdbx_strand_id
1 'polypeptide(L)'
;SEQYRDSETRISEQELRFIFVEQFNKYCENNSWNAYYSVETPTEEKYVFSKEHIKVVPYKADGKGKTGQSAMIDLSIHNDKFDRIALIEFKALNPEESAFAKDFCKLSNEPTCLTFFVMIVKSHDNGTITNIHKKIESKGAETEFYCFDLEKGEDISKKIIDGISSSENK
;
A
#
# COMPACT_ATOMS: atom_id res chain seq x y z
N SER A 1 -8.06 -11.45 33.43
CA SER A 1 -7.84 -10.99 32.01
C SER A 1 -7.18 -9.61 31.89
N GLU A 2 -6.41 -9.17 32.88
CA GLU A 2 -5.60 -7.93 32.80
C GLU A 2 -4.22 -8.15 32.15
N GLN A 3 -3.84 -9.39 31.90
CA GLN A 3 -2.52 -9.75 31.34
C GLN A 3 -2.37 -9.45 29.84
N TYR A 4 -3.42 -9.04 29.14
CA TYR A 4 -3.37 -8.71 27.70
C TYR A 4 -3.25 -7.21 27.38
N ARG A 5 -3.17 -6.33 28.40
CA ARG A 5 -3.10 -4.87 28.17
C ARG A 5 -1.69 -4.32 27.98
N ASP A 6 -0.65 -5.08 28.30
CA ASP A 6 0.77 -4.65 28.19
C ASP A 6 1.54 -5.27 27.01
N SER A 7 0.91 -6.10 26.17
CA SER A 7 1.51 -6.47 24.91
C SER A 7 1.36 -5.30 23.95
N GLU A 8 2.46 -4.69 23.54
CA GLU A 8 2.49 -3.76 22.40
C GLU A 8 1.67 -4.38 21.27
N THR A 9 0.51 -3.82 21.00
CA THR A 9 -0.36 -4.30 19.93
C THR A 9 0.37 -4.03 18.62
N ARG A 10 1.05 -5.04 18.11
CA ARG A 10 1.70 -4.97 16.80
C ARG A 10 0.62 -5.18 15.76
N ILE A 11 0.14 -4.11 15.17
CA ILE A 11 -0.71 -4.23 13.99
C ILE A 11 0.19 -4.58 12.82
N SER A 12 -0.09 -5.71 12.20
CA SER A 12 0.62 -6.20 11.02
C SER A 12 -0.11 -5.78 9.74
N GLU A 13 0.60 -5.76 8.63
CA GLU A 13 0.00 -5.58 7.29
C GLU A 13 -1.09 -6.63 7.03
N GLN A 14 -0.91 -7.84 7.56
CA GLN A 14 -1.87 -8.92 7.44
C GLN A 14 -3.19 -8.62 8.19
N GLU A 15 -3.12 -8.07 9.41
CA GLU A 15 -4.33 -7.67 10.15
C GLU A 15 -5.08 -6.55 9.43
N LEU A 16 -4.35 -5.56 8.90
CA LEU A 16 -4.94 -4.48 8.11
C LEU A 16 -5.67 -5.04 6.88
N ARG A 17 -5.08 -6.01 6.19
CA ARG A 17 -5.69 -6.71 5.06
C ARG A 17 -6.98 -7.44 5.46
N PHE A 18 -6.99 -8.15 6.58
CA PHE A 18 -8.20 -8.84 7.06
C PHE A 18 -9.32 -7.86 7.40
N ILE A 19 -9.01 -6.77 8.09
CA ILE A 19 -10.00 -5.73 8.41
C ILE A 19 -10.58 -5.13 7.12
N PHE A 20 -9.73 -4.84 6.15
CA PHE A 20 -10.17 -4.33 4.85
C PHE A 20 -11.12 -5.30 4.15
N VAL A 21 -10.76 -6.57 4.06
CA VAL A 21 -11.58 -7.61 3.41
C VAL A 21 -12.94 -7.78 4.10
N GLU A 22 -12.97 -7.74 5.42
CA GLU A 22 -14.23 -7.79 6.17
C GLU A 22 -15.14 -6.61 5.83
N GLN A 23 -14.59 -5.39 5.81
CA GLN A 23 -15.36 -4.19 5.47
C GLN A 23 -15.78 -4.18 3.99
N PHE A 24 -14.90 -4.63 3.11
CA PHE A 24 -15.20 -4.78 1.68
C PHE A 24 -16.38 -5.72 1.44
N ASN A 25 -16.39 -6.90 2.07
CA ASN A 25 -17.49 -7.84 1.96
C ASN A 25 -18.82 -7.24 2.46
N LYS A 26 -18.82 -6.59 3.62
CA LYS A 26 -19.99 -5.88 4.14
C LYS A 26 -20.48 -4.79 3.18
N TYR A 27 -19.55 -4.05 2.58
CA TYR A 27 -19.89 -3.01 1.61
C TYR A 27 -20.55 -3.61 0.36
N CYS A 28 -19.99 -4.69 -0.18
CA CYS A 28 -20.53 -5.40 -1.33
C CYS A 28 -21.95 -5.91 -1.06
N GLU A 29 -22.17 -6.55 0.09
CA GLU A 29 -23.48 -7.05 0.51
C GLU A 29 -24.51 -5.91 0.64
N ASN A 30 -24.15 -4.84 1.34
CA ASN A 30 -25.06 -3.71 1.59
C ASN A 30 -25.44 -2.94 0.32
N ASN A 31 -24.56 -2.94 -0.69
CA ASN A 31 -24.76 -2.20 -1.94
C ASN A 31 -25.11 -3.10 -3.13
N SER A 32 -25.33 -4.40 -2.91
CA SER A 32 -25.57 -5.38 -3.97
C SER A 32 -24.52 -5.31 -5.09
N TRP A 33 -23.26 -5.08 -4.70
CA TRP A 33 -22.15 -4.99 -5.64
C TRP A 33 -21.47 -6.35 -5.79
N ASN A 34 -21.53 -6.92 -6.98
CA ASN A 34 -20.86 -8.17 -7.31
C ASN A 34 -19.38 -7.90 -7.63
N ALA A 35 -18.57 -7.92 -6.62
CA ALA A 35 -17.12 -7.82 -6.74
C ALA A 35 -16.45 -8.92 -5.93
N TYR A 36 -15.27 -9.31 -6.35
CA TYR A 36 -14.45 -10.35 -5.73
C TYR A 36 -13.09 -9.77 -5.37
N TYR A 37 -12.40 -10.42 -4.45
CA TYR A 37 -11.01 -10.09 -4.14
C TYR A 37 -10.10 -11.32 -4.21
N SER A 38 -8.83 -11.09 -4.44
CA SER A 38 -7.78 -12.09 -4.26
C SER A 38 -6.60 -11.48 -3.49
N VAL A 39 -6.01 -12.27 -2.61
CA VAL A 39 -4.84 -11.89 -1.82
C VAL A 39 -3.58 -12.45 -2.44
N GLU A 40 -2.45 -11.73 -2.26
CA GLU A 40 -1.15 -12.15 -2.80
C GLU A 40 -1.23 -12.50 -4.29
N THR A 41 -1.86 -11.60 -5.05
CA THR A 41 -2.11 -11.81 -6.48
C THR A 41 -0.83 -11.55 -7.28
N PRO A 42 -0.41 -12.47 -8.16
CA PRO A 42 0.73 -12.21 -9.03
C PRO A 42 0.47 -11.00 -9.94
N THR A 43 1.53 -10.19 -10.12
CA THR A 43 1.52 -9.09 -11.10
C THR A 43 1.45 -9.62 -12.53
N GLU A 44 0.82 -8.86 -13.43
CA GLU A 44 0.84 -9.17 -14.86
C GLU A 44 2.20 -8.84 -15.46
N GLU A 45 2.76 -7.69 -15.10
CA GLU A 45 4.11 -7.30 -15.49
C GLU A 45 5.18 -8.12 -14.76
N LYS A 46 6.36 -8.20 -15.37
CA LYS A 46 7.52 -8.89 -14.83
C LYS A 46 8.52 -7.90 -14.26
N TYR A 47 9.17 -8.32 -13.19
CA TYR A 47 10.12 -7.50 -12.47
C TYR A 47 11.45 -8.21 -12.25
N VAL A 48 12.52 -7.44 -12.11
CA VAL A 48 13.83 -7.93 -11.71
C VAL A 48 14.08 -7.49 -10.27
N PHE A 49 14.39 -8.44 -9.41
CA PHE A 49 14.71 -8.21 -8.01
C PHE A 49 16.24 -8.15 -7.85
N SER A 50 16.75 -7.05 -7.30
CA SER A 50 18.16 -6.93 -6.93
C SER A 50 18.39 -7.53 -5.54
N LYS A 51 19.47 -8.30 -5.37
CA LYS A 51 19.83 -8.89 -4.06
C LYS A 51 20.43 -7.87 -3.10
N GLU A 52 21.08 -6.83 -3.59
CA GLU A 52 21.82 -5.87 -2.76
C GLU A 52 20.97 -4.70 -2.25
N HIS A 53 20.01 -4.29 -3.02
CA HIS A 53 18.99 -3.35 -2.60
C HIS A 53 17.68 -3.93 -3.11
N ILE A 54 16.67 -4.07 -2.27
CA ILE A 54 15.34 -4.57 -2.67
C ILE A 54 14.77 -3.60 -3.72
N LYS A 55 15.42 -3.57 -4.87
CA LYS A 55 15.06 -2.72 -6.00
C LYS A 55 14.26 -3.57 -6.96
N VAL A 56 12.98 -3.29 -7.04
CA VAL A 56 12.09 -3.87 -8.03
C VAL A 56 12.08 -2.91 -9.23
N VAL A 57 12.44 -3.42 -10.39
CA VAL A 57 12.37 -2.66 -11.64
C VAL A 57 11.62 -3.48 -12.68
N PRO A 58 10.82 -2.84 -13.56
CA PRO A 58 10.15 -3.54 -14.64
C PRO A 58 11.16 -4.29 -15.50
N TYR A 59 10.83 -5.52 -15.84
CA TYR A 59 11.65 -6.35 -16.75
C TYR A 59 11.43 -5.88 -18.18
N LYS A 60 12.52 -5.53 -18.85
CA LYS A 60 12.51 -5.32 -20.30
C LYS A 60 13.32 -6.46 -20.94
N ALA A 61 12.72 -7.17 -21.88
CA ALA A 61 13.36 -8.25 -22.61
C ALA A 61 14.48 -7.66 -23.51
N ASP A 62 15.70 -7.64 -23.00
CA ASP A 62 16.89 -7.14 -23.71
C ASP A 62 17.76 -8.25 -24.29
N GLY A 63 17.31 -9.50 -24.21
CA GLY A 63 18.04 -10.69 -24.68
C GLY A 63 19.24 -11.09 -23.83
N LYS A 64 19.51 -10.43 -22.71
CA LYS A 64 20.70 -10.66 -21.87
C LYS A 64 20.38 -11.43 -20.57
N GLY A 65 19.72 -12.55 -20.68
CA GLY A 65 19.84 -13.65 -19.72
C GLY A 65 19.20 -13.52 -18.33
N LYS A 66 18.56 -12.42 -17.96
CA LYS A 66 17.73 -12.35 -16.74
C LYS A 66 16.26 -12.51 -17.11
N THR A 67 15.62 -13.53 -16.58
CA THR A 67 14.17 -13.70 -16.70
C THR A 67 13.47 -12.88 -15.64
N GLY A 68 12.52 -12.02 -16.04
CA GLY A 68 11.67 -11.32 -15.09
C GLY A 68 10.73 -12.29 -14.36
N GLN A 69 10.43 -11.98 -13.12
CA GLN A 69 9.51 -12.74 -12.28
C GLN A 69 8.29 -11.89 -11.93
N SER A 70 7.13 -12.52 -11.77
CA SER A 70 5.98 -11.82 -11.19
C SER A 70 6.30 -11.40 -9.76
N ALA A 71 5.92 -10.19 -9.41
CA ALA A 71 5.82 -9.76 -8.03
C ALA A 71 4.45 -10.17 -7.47
N MET A 72 4.21 -9.90 -6.19
CA MET A 72 2.91 -10.12 -5.56
C MET A 72 2.32 -8.76 -5.16
N ILE A 73 1.04 -8.59 -5.40
CA ILE A 73 0.21 -7.49 -4.89
C ILE A 73 -0.55 -8.01 -3.67
N ASP A 74 -0.61 -7.22 -2.61
CA ASP A 74 -1.26 -7.64 -1.36
C ASP A 74 -2.72 -8.02 -1.55
N LEU A 75 -3.46 -7.21 -2.33
CA LEU A 75 -4.86 -7.45 -2.61
C LEU A 75 -5.27 -6.88 -3.97
N SER A 76 -6.03 -7.67 -4.73
CA SER A 76 -6.67 -7.25 -5.98
C SER A 76 -8.18 -7.35 -5.86
N ILE A 77 -8.89 -6.38 -6.45
CA ILE A 77 -10.34 -6.42 -6.56
C ILE A 77 -10.71 -6.66 -8.02
N HIS A 78 -11.71 -7.50 -8.22
CA HIS A 78 -12.20 -7.94 -9.52
C HIS A 78 -13.70 -7.67 -9.64
N ASN A 79 -14.15 -7.34 -10.84
CA ASN A 79 -15.57 -7.21 -11.13
C ASN A 79 -16.24 -8.59 -11.26
N ASP A 80 -17.53 -8.60 -11.62
CA ASP A 80 -18.35 -9.81 -11.85
C ASP A 80 -17.89 -10.66 -13.04
N LYS A 81 -17.05 -10.11 -13.93
CA LYS A 81 -16.41 -10.81 -15.05
C LYS A 81 -15.00 -11.28 -14.74
N PHE A 82 -14.56 -11.12 -13.51
CA PHE A 82 -13.19 -11.39 -13.05
C PHE A 82 -12.11 -10.50 -13.67
N ASP A 83 -12.48 -9.36 -14.31
CA ASP A 83 -11.50 -8.38 -14.70
C ASP A 83 -10.97 -7.66 -13.46
N ARG A 84 -9.67 -7.44 -13.42
CA ARG A 84 -9.00 -6.72 -12.34
C ARG A 84 -9.34 -5.22 -12.45
N ILE A 85 -9.94 -4.66 -11.40
CA ILE A 85 -10.39 -3.27 -11.36
C ILE A 85 -9.62 -2.41 -10.36
N ALA A 86 -9.03 -3.03 -9.33
CA ALA A 86 -8.21 -2.30 -8.38
C ALA A 86 -7.09 -3.17 -7.80
N LEU A 87 -5.98 -2.52 -7.45
CA LEU A 87 -4.82 -3.08 -6.77
C LEU A 87 -4.55 -2.29 -5.50
N ILE A 88 -4.26 -2.99 -4.42
CA ILE A 88 -4.05 -2.38 -3.12
C ILE A 88 -2.79 -2.98 -2.49
N GLU A 89 -1.89 -2.11 -2.06
CA GLU A 89 -0.75 -2.44 -1.21
C GLU A 89 -0.97 -1.88 0.19
N PHE A 90 -0.67 -2.67 1.20
CA PHE A 90 -0.82 -2.30 2.59
C PHE A 90 0.52 -2.10 3.27
N LYS A 91 0.61 -1.10 4.14
CA LYS A 91 1.76 -0.90 5.01
C LYS A 91 1.33 -0.62 6.43
N ALA A 92 2.00 -1.26 7.37
CA ALA A 92 1.79 -1.03 8.78
C ALA A 92 3.05 -0.42 9.40
N LEU A 93 2.84 0.51 10.33
CA LEU A 93 3.88 1.20 11.07
C LEU A 93 4.78 2.09 10.18
N ASN A 94 6.08 2.10 10.37
CA ASN A 94 7.00 2.98 9.65
C ASN A 94 7.98 2.17 8.76
N PRO A 95 7.54 1.67 7.61
CA PRO A 95 8.35 0.84 6.74
C PRO A 95 9.56 1.62 6.17
N GLU A 96 10.60 0.88 5.81
CA GLU A 96 11.78 1.43 5.15
C GLU A 96 11.43 2.01 3.77
N GLU A 97 12.25 2.94 3.29
CA GLU A 97 12.06 3.59 1.98
C GLU A 97 12.06 2.58 0.82
N SER A 98 12.90 1.56 0.91
CA SER A 98 12.96 0.47 -0.08
C SER A 98 11.64 -0.29 -0.23
N ALA A 99 10.90 -0.49 0.88
CA ALA A 99 9.59 -1.13 0.87
C ALA A 99 8.56 -0.27 0.15
N PHE A 100 8.54 1.06 0.42
CA PHE A 100 7.70 2.00 -0.34
C PHE A 100 8.02 1.97 -1.83
N ALA A 101 9.30 2.11 -2.20
CA ALA A 101 9.73 2.14 -3.60
C ALA A 101 9.31 0.89 -4.37
N LYS A 102 9.43 -0.27 -3.74
CA LYS A 102 9.03 -1.55 -4.31
C LYS A 102 7.54 -1.60 -4.63
N ASP A 103 6.70 -1.22 -3.68
CA ASP A 103 5.26 -1.35 -3.83
C ASP A 103 4.69 -0.30 -4.79
N PHE A 104 5.16 0.94 -4.72
CA PHE A 104 4.82 1.95 -5.72
C PHE A 104 5.29 1.56 -7.13
N CYS A 105 6.47 0.94 -7.27
CA CYS A 105 6.94 0.45 -8.56
C CYS A 105 5.97 -0.59 -9.14
N LYS A 106 5.46 -1.52 -8.33
CA LYS A 106 4.46 -2.49 -8.78
C LYS A 106 3.18 -1.79 -9.21
N LEU A 107 2.59 -0.97 -8.33
CA LEU A 107 1.34 -0.27 -8.61
C LEU A 107 1.41 0.61 -9.86
N SER A 108 2.53 1.29 -10.10
CA SER A 108 2.71 2.20 -11.24
C SER A 108 2.94 1.50 -12.59
N ASN A 109 3.26 0.21 -12.59
CA ASN A 109 3.59 -0.52 -13.82
C ASN A 109 2.56 -1.59 -14.19
N GLU A 110 1.58 -1.85 -13.33
CA GLU A 110 0.50 -2.77 -13.67
C GLU A 110 -0.50 -2.12 -14.64
N PRO A 111 -1.02 -2.89 -15.60
CA PRO A 111 -1.94 -2.33 -16.58
C PRO A 111 -3.26 -1.86 -15.94
N THR A 112 -3.76 -0.82 -16.50
CA THR A 112 -4.98 -0.06 -16.30
C THR A 112 -6.00 -0.57 -15.28
N CYS A 113 -5.76 -0.29 -14.01
CA CYS A 113 -6.76 -0.38 -12.96
C CYS A 113 -6.49 0.71 -11.91
N LEU A 114 -7.41 0.92 -11.01
CA LEU A 114 -7.21 1.81 -9.88
C LEU A 114 -6.13 1.25 -8.97
N THR A 115 -5.24 2.10 -8.49
CA THR A 115 -4.17 1.68 -7.59
C THR A 115 -4.24 2.45 -6.28
N PHE A 116 -4.11 1.73 -5.17
CA PHE A 116 -4.23 2.26 -3.83
C PHE A 116 -3.04 1.82 -2.98
N PHE A 117 -2.49 2.76 -2.24
CA PHE A 117 -1.51 2.49 -1.20
C PHE A 117 -2.12 2.87 0.15
N VAL A 118 -2.38 1.90 1.00
CA VAL A 118 -3.05 2.08 2.28
C VAL A 118 -2.07 1.83 3.42
N MET A 119 -1.90 2.82 4.27
CA MET A 119 -0.95 2.76 5.37
C MET A 119 -1.60 3.07 6.70
N ILE A 120 -1.09 2.46 7.77
CA ILE A 120 -1.39 2.85 9.14
C ILE A 120 -0.11 3.16 9.90
N VAL A 121 -0.17 4.18 10.75
CA VAL A 121 0.87 4.50 11.73
C VAL A 121 0.30 4.37 13.14
N LYS A 122 1.15 4.09 14.12
CA LYS A 122 0.73 4.04 15.53
C LYS A 122 0.25 5.41 15.98
N SER A 123 1.08 6.43 15.75
CA SER A 123 0.80 7.83 16.01
C SER A 123 1.61 8.70 15.06
N HIS A 124 1.26 9.98 14.95
CA HIS A 124 2.00 10.90 14.10
C HIS A 124 2.39 12.18 14.83
N ASP A 125 3.54 12.69 14.44
CA ASP A 125 4.03 14.05 14.66
C ASP A 125 4.45 14.67 13.32
N ASN A 126 4.94 15.90 13.36
CA ASN A 126 5.42 16.58 12.16
C ASN A 126 6.60 15.85 11.48
N GLY A 127 7.45 15.18 12.26
CA GLY A 127 8.55 14.38 11.76
C GLY A 127 8.06 13.15 10.97
N THR A 128 7.07 12.45 11.50
CA THR A 128 6.41 11.32 10.84
C THR A 128 5.78 11.74 9.51
N ILE A 129 4.99 12.83 9.50
CA ILE A 129 4.37 13.38 8.29
C ILE A 129 5.42 13.72 7.25
N THR A 130 6.46 14.47 7.63
CA THR A 130 7.55 14.88 6.72
C THR A 130 8.27 13.68 6.12
N ASN A 131 8.55 12.65 6.94
CA ASN A 131 9.25 11.45 6.48
C ASN A 131 8.41 10.65 5.47
N ILE A 132 7.12 10.48 5.74
CA ILE A 132 6.22 9.76 4.82
C ILE A 132 6.03 10.57 3.54
N HIS A 133 5.79 11.89 3.64
CA HIS A 133 5.69 12.79 2.49
C HIS A 133 6.87 12.64 1.53
N LYS A 134 8.11 12.72 2.04
CA LYS A 134 9.32 12.53 1.23
C LYS A 134 9.37 11.17 0.52
N LYS A 135 8.86 10.13 1.16
CA LYS A 135 8.85 8.77 0.58
C LYS A 135 7.84 8.65 -0.56
N ILE A 136 6.71 9.35 -0.50
CA ILE A 136 5.66 9.30 -1.53
C ILE A 136 5.84 10.33 -2.64
N GLU A 137 6.39 11.51 -2.36
CA GLU A 137 6.54 12.62 -3.30
C GLU A 137 7.25 12.21 -4.62
N SER A 138 8.20 11.31 -4.52
CA SER A 138 8.99 10.84 -5.68
C SER A 138 8.36 9.68 -6.46
N LYS A 139 7.17 9.20 -6.07
CA LYS A 139 6.71 7.87 -6.47
C LYS A 139 5.52 7.80 -7.45
N GLY A 140 5.09 8.95 -7.95
CA GLY A 140 4.10 9.03 -9.04
C GLY A 140 2.68 9.36 -8.58
N ALA A 141 2.02 10.20 -9.37
CA ALA A 141 0.75 10.85 -9.05
C ALA A 141 -0.49 9.97 -9.30
N GLU A 142 -0.34 8.75 -9.83
CA GLU A 142 -1.48 7.94 -10.26
C GLU A 142 -2.01 6.98 -9.18
N THR A 143 -1.21 6.72 -8.14
CA THR A 143 -1.63 5.85 -7.04
C THR A 143 -2.26 6.67 -5.91
N GLU A 144 -3.48 6.35 -5.55
CA GLU A 144 -4.14 6.98 -4.41
C GLU A 144 -3.52 6.52 -3.09
N PHE A 145 -3.21 7.48 -2.24
CA PHE A 145 -2.54 7.26 -0.97
C PHE A 145 -3.48 7.55 0.21
N TYR A 146 -3.56 6.57 1.13
CA TYR A 146 -4.32 6.69 2.37
C TYR A 146 -3.44 6.35 3.57
N CYS A 147 -3.49 7.16 4.62
CA CYS A 147 -2.78 6.93 5.87
C CYS A 147 -3.63 7.26 7.09
N PHE A 148 -3.68 6.34 8.05
CA PHE A 148 -4.48 6.47 9.26
C PHE A 148 -3.61 6.40 10.51
N ASP A 149 -3.84 7.32 11.46
CA ASP A 149 -3.27 7.30 12.81
C ASP A 149 -4.17 6.49 13.73
N LEU A 150 -3.63 5.43 14.32
CA LEU A 150 -4.40 4.51 15.15
C LEU A 150 -4.71 5.06 16.54
N GLU A 151 -3.78 5.81 17.16
CA GLU A 151 -3.99 6.36 18.50
C GLU A 151 -5.07 7.43 18.50
N LYS A 152 -5.12 8.24 17.43
CA LYS A 152 -6.10 9.32 17.29
C LYS A 152 -7.36 8.91 16.52
N GLY A 153 -7.32 7.77 15.81
CA GLY A 153 -8.40 7.36 14.91
C GLY A 153 -8.62 8.36 13.76
N GLU A 154 -7.54 8.96 13.25
CA GLU A 154 -7.58 10.08 12.32
C GLU A 154 -7.06 9.66 10.94
N ASP A 155 -7.74 10.08 9.88
CA ASP A 155 -7.21 10.05 8.51
C ASP A 155 -6.26 11.23 8.33
N ILE A 156 -4.99 10.92 8.15
CA ILE A 156 -3.91 11.90 7.96
C ILE A 156 -3.39 11.95 6.52
N SER A 157 -4.07 11.31 5.58
CA SER A 157 -3.66 11.21 4.17
C SER A 157 -3.38 12.58 3.57
N LYS A 158 -4.32 13.52 3.73
CA LYS A 158 -4.17 14.88 3.21
C LYS A 158 -2.98 15.63 3.82
N LYS A 159 -2.77 15.50 5.14
CA LYS A 159 -1.62 16.11 5.81
C LYS A 159 -0.29 15.62 5.23
N ILE A 160 -0.23 14.34 4.87
CA ILE A 160 0.96 13.73 4.27
C ILE A 160 1.12 14.19 2.82
N ILE A 161 0.05 14.18 2.02
CA ILE A 161 0.10 14.57 0.60
C ILE A 161 0.51 16.05 0.45
N ASP A 162 -0.10 16.92 1.25
CA ASP A 162 0.17 18.37 1.21
C ASP A 162 1.56 18.73 1.78
N GLY A 163 2.12 17.84 2.59
CA GLY A 163 3.32 18.11 3.37
C GLY A 163 3.06 19.12 4.50
N ILE A 164 4.06 19.33 5.33
CA ILE A 164 4.01 20.41 6.33
C ILE A 164 4.40 21.71 5.63
N SER A 165 3.45 22.58 5.36
CA SER A 165 3.78 23.94 4.93
C SER A 165 4.60 24.62 6.05
N SER A 166 5.70 25.25 5.67
CA SER A 166 6.66 25.93 6.57
C SER A 166 6.09 27.11 7.37
N SER A 167 4.76 27.25 7.46
CA SER A 167 4.05 28.35 8.10
C SER A 167 3.68 28.12 9.57
N GLU A 168 3.94 26.96 10.16
CA GLU A 168 3.64 26.69 11.58
C GLU A 168 4.87 26.81 12.53
N ASN A 169 5.99 27.33 12.06
CA ASN A 169 7.13 27.68 12.89
C ASN A 169 7.19 29.21 13.08
N LYS A 170 6.27 29.75 13.90
CA LYS A 170 6.41 31.06 14.53
C LYS A 170 5.92 31.02 15.96
#